data_f381f2e56e6f84a2ed234971e84bdeab
#
_entry.id   f381f2e56e6f84a2ed234971e84bdeab
#
_cell.length_a   1.000
_cell.length_b   1.000
_cell.length_c   1.000
_cell.angle_alpha   90.00
_cell.angle_beta   90.00
_cell.angle_gamma   90.00
#
_symmetry.space_group_name_H-M   'P 1'
#
loop_
_entity.id
_entity.type
_entity.pdbx_description
1 polymer ?
#
loop_
_entity_poly.entity_id
_entity_poly.type
_entity_poly.pdbx_seq_one_letter_code
_entity_poly.pdbx_strand_id
1 'polypeptide(L)'
;MERVVITARLNEGSEARARDLVRGGPPFDPRQASLARHSVFVGHEIVVFVFEGEDVGRRLSELVNDRLYSAAFSAWAPLLAEQPKIAHEAYHWDPKEDTMNKIVIATDGSESAAEAVKFGLELAAEQLAEPIFVHVVPGVDVLPPAGFGVTVAPSVPHVLSEEDRLPLDEAVEIAAQQGIEARTELLVGHPAAEIVTYADTVDADLIVVGSRGHGTVASALLGSVSRGVLHESRRPVLVVRGAEVHAAAGVQ
;
A
#
# COMPACT_ATOMS: atom_id res chain seq x y z
N MET A 1 -0.33 -12.17 6.62
CA MET A 1 -0.67 -12.81 7.93
C MET A 1 -1.76 -13.82 7.65
N GLU A 2 -1.62 -15.07 8.09
CA GLU A 2 -2.60 -16.14 7.87
C GLU A 2 -3.60 -16.17 9.03
N ARG A 3 -4.87 -16.45 8.71
CA ARG A 3 -5.93 -16.62 9.71
C ARG A 3 -6.56 -18.01 9.58
N VAL A 4 -6.64 -18.73 10.68
CA VAL A 4 -7.35 -20.00 10.76
C VAL A 4 -8.48 -19.88 11.76
N VAL A 5 -9.68 -20.26 11.32
CA VAL A 5 -10.88 -20.23 12.15
C VAL A 5 -11.34 -21.68 12.39
N ILE A 6 -11.56 -22.03 13.65
CA ILE A 6 -12.12 -23.32 14.03
C ILE A 6 -13.47 -23.09 14.71
N THR A 7 -14.49 -23.75 14.25
CA THR A 7 -15.84 -23.67 14.83
C THR A 7 -16.27 -25.02 15.37
N ALA A 8 -17.02 -24.99 16.46
CA ALA A 8 -17.69 -26.19 16.97
C ALA A 8 -19.03 -25.84 17.62
N ARG A 9 -20.01 -26.75 17.51
CA ARG A 9 -21.28 -26.59 18.23
C ARG A 9 -21.10 -27.02 19.69
N LEU A 10 -21.70 -26.25 20.59
CA LEU A 10 -21.76 -26.58 22.01
C LEU A 10 -22.98 -27.47 22.28
N ASN A 11 -22.83 -28.37 23.24
CA ASN A 11 -23.96 -29.06 23.82
C ASN A 11 -24.88 -28.06 24.54
N GLU A 12 -26.17 -28.33 24.54
CA GLU A 12 -27.16 -27.52 25.25
C GLU A 12 -26.77 -27.36 26.73
N GLY A 13 -26.80 -26.12 27.22
CA GLY A 13 -26.41 -25.77 28.59
C GLY A 13 -24.90 -25.71 28.87
N SER A 14 -24.04 -25.95 27.88
CA SER A 14 -22.58 -25.93 28.07
C SER A 14 -21.97 -24.52 27.98
N GLU A 15 -22.71 -23.49 27.62
CA GLU A 15 -22.24 -22.12 27.40
C GLU A 15 -21.51 -21.54 28.61
N ALA A 16 -22.06 -21.69 29.82
CA ALA A 16 -21.46 -21.16 31.06
C ALA A 16 -20.08 -21.76 31.30
N ARG A 17 -19.97 -23.10 31.15
CA ARG A 17 -18.70 -23.82 31.33
C ARG A 17 -17.68 -23.45 30.23
N ALA A 18 -18.15 -23.24 29.00
CA ALA A 18 -17.30 -22.78 27.92
C ALA A 18 -16.71 -21.40 28.21
N ARG A 19 -17.54 -20.47 28.73
CA ARG A 19 -17.08 -19.13 29.14
C ARG A 19 -16.09 -19.19 30.31
N ASP A 20 -16.28 -20.12 31.26
CA ASP A 20 -15.34 -20.29 32.35
C ASP A 20 -13.99 -20.85 31.90
N LEU A 21 -13.98 -21.76 30.92
CA LEU A 21 -12.73 -22.23 30.31
C LEU A 21 -11.98 -21.06 29.61
N VAL A 22 -12.68 -20.19 28.88
CA VAL A 22 -12.06 -19.06 28.22
C VAL A 22 -11.48 -18.04 29.21
N ARG A 23 -12.16 -17.81 30.35
CA ARG A 23 -11.67 -16.93 31.42
C ARG A 23 -10.35 -17.41 32.05
N GLY A 24 -10.10 -18.71 32.05
CA GLY A 24 -8.84 -19.29 32.47
C GLY A 24 -7.65 -19.01 31.53
N GLY A 25 -7.92 -18.44 30.40
CA GLY A 25 -6.93 -18.22 29.32
C GLY A 25 -6.70 -19.47 28.48
N PRO A 26 -5.94 -19.31 27.37
CA PRO A 26 -5.60 -20.43 26.52
C PRO A 26 -4.73 -21.45 27.33
N PRO A 27 -4.96 -22.75 27.16
CA PRO A 27 -4.18 -23.78 27.85
C PRO A 27 -2.77 -23.97 27.25
N PHE A 28 -2.32 -23.04 26.47
CA PHE A 28 -0.99 -22.99 25.83
C PHE A 28 -0.49 -21.54 25.79
N ASP A 29 0.82 -21.36 25.68
CA ASP A 29 1.40 -20.04 25.45
C ASP A 29 1.28 -19.64 23.97
N PRO A 30 0.45 -18.63 23.60
CA PRO A 30 0.30 -18.18 22.23
C PRO A 30 1.61 -17.71 21.59
N ARG A 31 2.57 -17.22 22.39
CA ARG A 31 3.88 -16.79 21.91
C ARG A 31 4.74 -17.96 21.47
N GLN A 32 4.70 -19.08 22.19
CA GLN A 32 5.40 -20.30 21.79
C GLN A 32 4.81 -20.89 20.51
N ALA A 33 3.50 -20.71 20.29
CA ALA A 33 2.83 -21.08 19.05
C ALA A 33 3.07 -20.06 17.91
N SER A 34 3.85 -19.00 18.16
CA SER A 34 4.12 -17.89 17.21
C SER A 34 2.84 -17.26 16.64
N LEU A 35 1.82 -17.19 17.48
CA LEU A 35 0.58 -16.50 17.13
C LEU A 35 0.73 -15.00 17.38
N ALA A 36 0.34 -14.21 16.40
CA ALA A 36 0.21 -12.76 16.54
C ALA A 36 -1.05 -12.39 17.33
N ARG A 37 -2.11 -13.20 17.16
CA ARG A 37 -3.38 -13.03 17.86
C ARG A 37 -4.10 -14.37 18.04
N HIS A 38 -4.79 -14.50 19.16
CA HIS A 38 -5.74 -15.58 19.42
C HIS A 38 -6.99 -15.01 20.05
N SER A 39 -8.16 -15.38 19.52
CA SER A 39 -9.46 -14.96 20.04
C SER A 39 -10.40 -16.14 20.15
N VAL A 40 -11.24 -16.14 21.17
CA VAL A 40 -12.29 -17.15 21.36
C VAL A 40 -13.62 -16.45 21.56
N PHE A 41 -14.59 -16.83 20.75
CA PHE A 41 -15.96 -16.31 20.85
C PHE A 41 -16.88 -17.44 21.29
N VAL A 42 -17.68 -17.20 22.33
CA VAL A 42 -18.66 -18.16 22.84
C VAL A 42 -20.06 -17.59 22.65
N GLY A 43 -20.79 -18.18 21.73
CA GLY A 43 -22.21 -17.91 21.50
C GLY A 43 -23.10 -18.91 22.20
N HIS A 44 -24.42 -18.84 21.96
CA HIS A 44 -25.41 -19.68 22.62
C HIS A 44 -25.21 -21.17 22.32
N GLU A 45 -24.93 -21.53 21.08
CA GLU A 45 -24.74 -22.93 20.64
C GLU A 45 -23.43 -23.14 19.89
N ILE A 46 -22.52 -22.16 19.90
CA ILE A 46 -21.29 -22.21 19.10
C ILE A 46 -20.11 -21.64 19.85
N VAL A 47 -18.96 -22.26 19.66
CA VAL A 47 -17.66 -21.67 20.01
C VAL A 47 -16.84 -21.48 18.73
N VAL A 48 -16.16 -20.34 18.63
CA VAL A 48 -15.30 -20.00 17.52
C VAL A 48 -13.92 -19.65 18.06
N PHE A 49 -12.91 -20.34 17.55
CA PHE A 49 -11.50 -20.06 17.83
C PHE A 49 -10.88 -19.41 16.60
N VAL A 50 -10.22 -18.28 16.78
CA VAL A 50 -9.51 -17.56 15.73
C VAL A 50 -8.03 -17.52 16.09
N PHE A 51 -7.19 -17.95 15.16
CA PHE A 51 -5.74 -17.97 15.28
C PHE A 51 -5.16 -17.15 14.14
N GLU A 52 -4.32 -16.16 14.45
CA GLU A 52 -3.71 -15.27 13.48
C GLU A 52 -2.18 -15.27 13.67
N GLY A 53 -1.43 -15.36 12.59
CA GLY A 53 0.04 -15.40 12.62
C GLY A 53 0.64 -15.77 11.29
N GLU A 54 1.92 -16.14 11.28
CA GLU A 54 2.60 -16.70 10.11
C GLU A 54 2.54 -18.22 10.14
N ASP A 55 2.22 -18.86 9.00
CA ASP A 55 2.15 -20.33 8.84
C ASP A 55 1.21 -21.01 9.87
N VAL A 56 0.13 -20.37 10.26
CA VAL A 56 -0.76 -20.82 11.35
C VAL A 56 -1.37 -22.20 11.04
N GLY A 57 -1.78 -22.44 9.80
CA GLY A 57 -2.39 -23.71 9.39
C GLY A 57 -1.44 -24.89 9.60
N ARG A 58 -0.18 -24.75 9.19
CA ARG A 58 0.84 -25.78 9.40
C ARG A 58 1.12 -25.99 10.89
N ARG A 59 1.31 -24.92 11.63
CA ARG A 59 1.60 -24.95 13.07
C ARG A 59 0.48 -25.57 13.89
N LEU A 60 -0.77 -25.22 13.60
CA LEU A 60 -1.93 -25.87 14.24
C LEU A 60 -1.99 -27.37 13.95
N SER A 61 -1.64 -27.80 12.74
CA SER A 61 -1.56 -29.23 12.39
C SER A 61 -0.46 -29.95 13.18
N GLU A 62 0.69 -29.32 13.41
CA GLU A 62 1.76 -29.84 14.26
C GLU A 62 1.32 -29.90 15.72
N LEU A 63 0.64 -28.85 16.21
CA LEU A 63 0.14 -28.76 17.57
C LEU A 63 -0.95 -29.81 17.91
N VAL A 64 -1.84 -30.09 16.96
CA VAL A 64 -2.87 -31.13 17.14
C VAL A 64 -2.25 -32.51 17.38
N ASN A 65 -1.05 -32.76 16.85
CA ASN A 65 -0.31 -34.00 17.03
C ASN A 65 0.56 -33.99 18.31
N ASP A 66 0.68 -32.87 19.02
CA ASP A 66 1.41 -32.77 20.28
C ASP A 66 0.52 -33.16 21.46
N ARG A 67 1.04 -34.02 22.39
CA ARG A 67 0.32 -34.49 23.57
C ARG A 67 -0.12 -33.37 24.52
N LEU A 68 0.61 -32.27 24.61
CA LEU A 68 0.25 -31.12 25.44
C LEU A 68 -0.98 -30.39 24.90
N TYR A 69 -1.09 -30.26 23.58
CA TYR A 69 -2.24 -29.61 22.94
C TYR A 69 -3.48 -30.52 22.90
N SER A 70 -3.28 -31.83 22.79
CA SER A 70 -4.37 -32.81 22.91
C SER A 70 -5.04 -32.71 24.30
N ALA A 71 -4.27 -32.43 25.35
CA ALA A 71 -4.80 -32.18 26.70
C ALA A 71 -5.60 -30.85 26.76
N ALA A 72 -5.17 -29.83 26.06
CA ALA A 72 -5.85 -28.54 25.94
C ALA A 72 -7.24 -28.68 25.33
N PHE A 73 -7.32 -29.42 24.21
CA PHE A 73 -8.59 -29.69 23.55
C PHE A 73 -9.47 -30.70 24.32
N SER A 74 -8.89 -31.53 25.15
CA SER A 74 -9.65 -32.50 25.97
C SER A 74 -10.62 -31.84 26.97
N ALA A 75 -10.28 -30.62 27.42
CA ALA A 75 -11.18 -29.84 28.29
C ALA A 75 -12.44 -29.34 27.55
N TRP A 76 -12.37 -29.18 26.24
CA TRP A 76 -13.50 -28.77 25.40
C TRP A 76 -14.36 -29.96 24.96
N ALA A 77 -13.80 -31.12 24.79
CA ALA A 77 -14.49 -32.31 24.26
C ALA A 77 -15.84 -32.63 24.93
N PRO A 78 -16.01 -32.55 26.28
CA PRO A 78 -17.30 -32.77 26.90
C PRO A 78 -18.35 -31.71 26.65
N LEU A 79 -17.93 -30.53 26.16
CA LEU A 79 -18.80 -29.39 25.93
C LEU A 79 -19.28 -29.32 24.47
N LEU A 80 -18.65 -30.08 23.58
CA LEU A 80 -18.90 -30.01 22.13
C LEU A 80 -19.92 -31.06 21.70
N ALA A 81 -20.88 -30.65 20.90
CA ALA A 81 -21.90 -31.53 20.29
C ALA A 81 -21.38 -32.27 19.05
N GLU A 82 -20.32 -31.74 18.44
CA GLU A 82 -19.69 -32.29 17.23
C GLU A 82 -18.18 -32.04 17.24
N GLN A 83 -17.44 -32.69 16.34
CA GLN A 83 -16.03 -32.41 16.15
C GLN A 83 -15.83 -30.98 15.61
N PRO A 84 -14.80 -30.25 16.07
CA PRO A 84 -14.44 -28.96 15.55
C PRO A 84 -14.18 -29.02 14.04
N LYS A 85 -14.62 -27.97 13.33
CA LYS A 85 -14.46 -27.82 11.88
C LYS A 85 -13.64 -26.58 11.59
N ILE A 86 -12.76 -26.70 10.61
CA ILE A 86 -12.05 -25.54 10.08
C ILE A 86 -13.01 -24.79 9.15
N ALA A 87 -13.20 -23.50 9.45
CA ALA A 87 -13.90 -22.58 8.56
C ALA A 87 -12.87 -21.79 7.76
N HIS A 88 -13.11 -21.69 6.46
CA HIS A 88 -12.29 -20.87 5.58
C HIS A 88 -12.84 -19.47 5.52
N GLU A 89 -11.96 -18.49 5.55
CA GLU A 89 -12.32 -17.09 5.39
C GLU A 89 -12.83 -16.86 3.97
N ALA A 90 -14.09 -16.45 3.84
CA ALA A 90 -14.71 -16.14 2.56
C ALA A 90 -14.60 -14.65 2.21
N TYR A 91 -14.44 -13.80 3.22
CA TYR A 91 -14.30 -12.35 3.08
C TYR A 91 -13.53 -11.80 4.28
N HIS A 92 -12.56 -10.96 4.01
CA HIS A 92 -11.81 -10.18 4.99
C HIS A 92 -11.90 -8.71 4.62
N TRP A 93 -12.17 -7.87 5.59
CA TRP A 93 -12.06 -6.43 5.48
C TRP A 93 -11.21 -5.93 6.66
N ASP A 94 -10.12 -5.28 6.34
CA ASP A 94 -9.26 -4.60 7.30
C ASP A 94 -9.14 -3.14 6.85
N PRO A 95 -9.61 -2.16 7.66
CA PRO A 95 -9.49 -0.76 7.30
C PRO A 95 -8.03 -0.32 7.14
N LYS A 96 -7.07 -1.09 7.64
CA LYS A 96 -5.64 -0.81 7.44
C LYS A 96 -5.08 -1.44 6.16
N GLU A 97 -5.67 -2.53 5.67
CA GLU A 97 -5.30 -3.14 4.38
C GLU A 97 -5.96 -2.42 3.21
N ASP A 98 -7.14 -1.79 3.43
CA ASP A 98 -7.84 -0.99 2.42
C ASP A 98 -7.42 0.49 2.42
N THR A 99 -6.61 0.95 3.38
CA THR A 99 -6.06 2.30 3.37
C THR A 99 -4.77 2.35 2.57
N MET A 100 -4.67 3.33 1.68
CA MET A 100 -3.39 3.66 1.06
C MET A 100 -2.45 4.15 2.16
N ASN A 101 -1.23 3.59 2.21
CA ASN A 101 -0.22 4.01 3.20
C ASN A 101 0.72 5.06 2.62
N LYS A 102 1.03 4.97 1.32
CA LYS A 102 1.96 5.86 0.64
C LYS A 102 1.47 6.22 -0.75
N ILE A 103 1.49 7.50 -1.05
CA ILE A 103 1.14 8.03 -2.37
C ILE A 103 2.37 8.78 -2.93
N VAL A 104 2.92 8.28 -4.03
CA VAL A 104 3.98 8.98 -4.77
C VAL A 104 3.33 9.98 -5.71
N ILE A 105 3.69 11.24 -5.59
CA ILE A 105 3.16 12.36 -6.38
C ILE A 105 4.32 12.96 -7.16
N ALA A 106 4.30 12.79 -8.48
CA ALA A 106 5.35 13.34 -9.34
C ALA A 106 5.07 14.78 -9.73
N THR A 107 6.07 15.62 -9.60
CA THR A 107 6.01 17.04 -9.98
C THR A 107 7.20 17.46 -10.83
N ASP A 108 6.94 18.31 -11.80
CA ASP A 108 7.94 19.01 -12.61
C ASP A 108 7.78 20.55 -12.51
N GLY A 109 6.95 21.03 -11.59
CA GLY A 109 6.63 22.45 -11.42
C GLY A 109 5.64 23.00 -12.45
N SER A 110 5.14 22.18 -13.39
CA SER A 110 4.11 22.62 -14.34
C SER A 110 2.75 22.82 -13.68
N GLU A 111 1.86 23.60 -14.30
CA GLU A 111 0.49 23.80 -13.82
C GLU A 111 -0.26 22.48 -13.64
N SER A 112 -0.09 21.54 -14.57
CA SER A 112 -0.71 20.22 -14.48
C SER A 112 -0.14 19.38 -13.33
N ALA A 113 1.15 19.54 -13.02
CA ALA A 113 1.77 18.88 -11.87
C ALA A 113 1.31 19.52 -10.55
N ALA A 114 1.13 20.85 -10.51
CA ALA A 114 0.58 21.53 -9.33
C ALA A 114 -0.85 21.06 -9.00
N GLU A 115 -1.70 20.84 -10.01
CA GLU A 115 -3.03 20.24 -9.80
C GLU A 115 -2.94 18.79 -9.33
N ALA A 116 -1.96 18.02 -9.85
CA ALA A 116 -1.71 16.66 -9.36
C ALA A 116 -1.24 16.65 -7.91
N VAL A 117 -0.41 17.59 -7.50
CA VAL A 117 0.03 17.79 -6.10
C VAL A 117 -1.16 18.07 -5.20
N LYS A 118 -2.03 19.03 -5.57
CA LYS A 118 -3.22 19.37 -4.77
C LYS A 118 -4.14 18.17 -4.59
N PHE A 119 -4.49 17.51 -5.69
CA PHE A 119 -5.38 16.35 -5.66
C PHE A 119 -4.77 15.17 -4.89
N GLY A 120 -3.46 14.92 -5.09
CA GLY A 120 -2.74 13.88 -4.39
C GLY A 120 -2.68 14.12 -2.87
N LEU A 121 -2.55 15.38 -2.43
CA LEU A 121 -2.61 15.76 -1.02
C LEU A 121 -4.00 15.59 -0.43
N GLU A 122 -5.06 16.00 -1.13
CA GLU A 122 -6.44 15.77 -0.70
C GLU A 122 -6.69 14.28 -0.48
N LEU A 123 -6.30 13.45 -1.45
CA LEU A 123 -6.43 12.00 -1.34
C LEU A 123 -5.59 11.42 -0.19
N ALA A 124 -4.36 11.90 -0.02
CA ALA A 124 -3.49 11.46 1.08
C ALA A 124 -4.11 11.79 2.45
N ALA A 125 -4.69 12.98 2.60
CA ALA A 125 -5.39 13.38 3.82
C ALA A 125 -6.63 12.51 4.11
N GLU A 126 -7.45 12.24 3.08
CA GLU A 126 -8.63 11.38 3.21
C GLU A 126 -8.28 9.93 3.59
N GLN A 127 -7.19 9.41 3.03
CA GLN A 127 -6.75 8.02 3.25
C GLN A 127 -5.79 7.88 4.44
N LEU A 128 -5.38 8.98 5.10
CA LEU A 128 -4.32 9.01 6.12
C LEU A 128 -2.98 8.44 5.61
N ALA A 129 -2.71 8.63 4.31
CA ALA A 129 -1.52 8.16 3.64
C ALA A 129 -0.36 9.17 3.73
N GLU A 130 0.88 8.68 3.68
CA GLU A 130 2.09 9.51 3.58
C GLU A 130 2.25 10.00 2.13
N PRO A 131 2.16 11.31 1.84
CA PRO A 131 2.47 11.84 0.54
C PRO A 131 3.98 11.97 0.34
N ILE A 132 4.46 11.51 -0.82
CA ILE A 132 5.88 11.58 -1.20
C ILE A 132 5.99 12.29 -2.53
N PHE A 133 6.54 13.49 -2.54
CA PHE A 133 6.81 14.23 -3.76
C PHE A 133 8.08 13.75 -4.43
N VAL A 134 8.01 13.53 -5.73
CA VAL A 134 9.15 13.09 -6.54
C VAL A 134 9.34 14.05 -7.71
N HIS A 135 10.55 14.57 -7.86
CA HIS A 135 11.00 15.24 -9.05
C HIS A 135 12.15 14.47 -9.69
N VAL A 136 12.15 14.35 -11.02
CA VAL A 136 13.21 13.67 -11.77
C VAL A 136 13.88 14.66 -12.69
N VAL A 137 15.17 14.90 -12.43
CA VAL A 137 16.03 15.67 -13.33
C VAL A 137 16.45 14.76 -14.48
N PRO A 138 16.16 15.12 -15.75
CA PRO A 138 16.56 14.31 -16.88
C PRO A 138 18.06 14.08 -16.93
N GLY A 139 18.49 12.83 -17.03
CA GLY A 139 19.88 12.49 -17.27
C GLY A 139 20.33 13.00 -18.66
N VAL A 140 21.56 13.47 -18.77
CA VAL A 140 22.11 13.90 -20.07
C VAL A 140 22.66 12.65 -20.77
N ASP A 141 21.93 12.16 -21.78
CA ASP A 141 22.46 11.14 -22.70
C ASP A 141 23.44 11.83 -23.67
N VAL A 142 24.72 11.67 -23.42
CA VAL A 142 25.74 12.12 -24.38
C VAL A 142 25.80 11.10 -25.52
N LEU A 143 25.10 11.41 -26.63
CA LEU A 143 25.24 10.62 -27.84
C LEU A 143 26.70 10.77 -28.36
N PRO A 144 27.44 9.66 -28.56
CA PRO A 144 28.74 9.74 -29.20
C PRO A 144 28.59 10.29 -30.64
N PRO A 145 29.53 11.09 -31.11
CA PRO A 145 29.48 11.59 -32.48
C PRO A 145 29.42 10.43 -33.47
N ALA A 146 28.53 10.53 -34.46
CA ALA A 146 28.33 9.50 -35.48
C ALA A 146 29.66 9.14 -36.16
N GLY A 147 30.10 7.88 -35.97
CA GLY A 147 31.35 7.38 -36.62
C GLY A 147 32.22 6.50 -35.73
N PHE A 148 32.00 6.47 -34.45
CA PHE A 148 32.73 5.55 -33.54
C PHE A 148 31.79 4.39 -33.13
N GLY A 149 32.29 3.17 -33.28
CA GLY A 149 31.59 1.95 -32.93
C GLY A 149 31.00 2.03 -31.50
N VAL A 150 29.87 1.34 -31.30
CA VAL A 150 29.04 1.38 -30.08
C VAL A 150 29.87 1.16 -28.81
N THR A 151 30.37 2.25 -28.26
CA THR A 151 30.81 2.27 -26.87
C THR A 151 29.68 2.94 -26.09
N VAL A 152 29.20 2.26 -25.05
CA VAL A 152 28.24 2.83 -24.10
C VAL A 152 28.83 4.17 -23.64
N ALA A 153 28.18 5.26 -24.02
CA ALA A 153 28.62 6.60 -23.59
C ALA A 153 28.50 6.65 -22.07
N PRO A 154 29.53 7.06 -21.32
CA PRO A 154 29.39 7.27 -19.91
C PRO A 154 28.38 8.39 -19.71
N SER A 155 27.32 8.12 -18.93
CA SER A 155 26.42 9.16 -18.44
C SER A 155 27.26 10.20 -17.72
N VAL A 156 27.29 11.44 -18.19
CA VAL A 156 27.95 12.51 -17.43
C VAL A 156 27.11 12.72 -16.20
N PRO A 157 27.67 12.62 -14.97
CA PRO A 157 26.90 12.88 -13.78
C PRO A 157 26.31 14.28 -13.85
N HIS A 158 24.99 14.40 -13.82
CA HIS A 158 24.35 15.69 -13.66
C HIS A 158 24.73 16.23 -12.29
N VAL A 159 25.35 17.40 -12.27
CA VAL A 159 25.66 18.09 -11.00
C VAL A 159 24.36 18.77 -10.58
N LEU A 160 23.71 18.20 -9.58
CA LEU A 160 22.48 18.75 -9.02
C LEU A 160 22.71 20.19 -8.53
N SER A 161 21.84 21.08 -8.95
CA SER A 161 21.78 22.48 -8.54
C SER A 161 20.60 22.74 -7.59
N GLU A 162 20.58 23.90 -6.93
CA GLU A 162 19.43 24.31 -6.15
C GLU A 162 18.17 24.47 -7.00
N GLU A 163 18.33 24.87 -8.26
CA GLU A 163 17.22 25.03 -9.21
C GLU A 163 16.49 23.69 -9.49
N ASP A 164 17.20 22.56 -9.44
CA ASP A 164 16.60 21.23 -9.64
C ASP A 164 15.63 20.84 -8.52
N ARG A 165 15.66 21.53 -7.37
CA ARG A 165 14.75 21.30 -6.26
C ARG A 165 13.49 22.16 -6.28
N LEU A 166 13.45 23.22 -7.08
CA LEU A 166 12.34 24.17 -7.11
C LEU A 166 10.95 23.49 -7.24
N PRO A 167 10.75 22.48 -8.12
CA PRO A 167 9.47 21.79 -8.21
C PRO A 167 9.05 21.07 -6.92
N LEU A 168 10.01 20.58 -6.14
CA LEU A 168 9.75 19.97 -4.86
C LEU A 168 9.42 21.00 -3.79
N ASP A 169 10.15 22.12 -3.77
CA ASP A 169 9.95 23.19 -2.81
C ASP A 169 8.55 23.82 -3.00
N GLU A 170 8.12 24.05 -4.24
CA GLU A 170 6.76 24.49 -4.57
C GLU A 170 5.70 23.48 -4.08
N ALA A 171 5.93 22.19 -4.27
CA ALA A 171 5.02 21.14 -3.80
C ALA A 171 4.92 21.11 -2.27
N VAL A 172 6.05 21.30 -1.57
CA VAL A 172 6.09 21.40 -0.11
C VAL A 172 5.33 22.62 0.39
N GLU A 173 5.46 23.77 -0.29
CA GLU A 173 4.68 24.97 0.04
C GLU A 173 3.16 24.72 -0.06
N ILE A 174 2.72 24.01 -1.10
CA ILE A 174 1.30 23.64 -1.26
C ILE A 174 0.86 22.71 -0.11
N ALA A 175 1.68 21.74 0.27
CA ALA A 175 1.39 20.84 1.39
C ALA A 175 1.32 21.59 2.73
N ALA A 176 2.26 22.49 2.97
CA ALA A 176 2.31 23.31 4.19
C ALA A 176 1.07 24.20 4.34
N GLN A 177 0.54 24.76 3.25
CA GLN A 177 -0.70 25.55 3.27
C GLN A 177 -1.90 24.72 3.71
N GLN A 178 -1.87 23.39 3.52
CA GLN A 178 -2.91 22.45 3.95
C GLN A 178 -2.60 21.81 5.31
N GLY A 179 -1.45 22.13 5.92
CA GLY A 179 -1.01 21.56 7.19
C GLY A 179 -0.56 20.09 7.08
N ILE A 180 -0.17 19.67 5.87
CA ILE A 180 0.27 18.30 5.57
C ILE A 180 1.79 18.25 5.51
N GLU A 181 2.39 17.31 6.24
CA GLU A 181 3.81 16.99 6.08
C GLU A 181 4.00 16.00 4.93
N ALA A 182 4.93 16.30 4.02
CA ALA A 182 5.24 15.45 2.88
C ALA A 182 6.74 15.16 2.80
N ARG A 183 7.07 13.95 2.38
CA ARG A 183 8.43 13.58 2.03
C ARG A 183 8.78 14.06 0.64
N THR A 184 10.06 14.34 0.38
CA THR A 184 10.55 14.75 -0.94
C THR A 184 11.69 13.89 -1.40
N GLU A 185 11.74 13.57 -2.69
CA GLU A 185 12.82 12.84 -3.33
C GLU A 185 13.20 13.45 -4.67
N LEU A 186 14.48 13.72 -4.86
CA LEU A 186 15.06 14.23 -6.10
C LEU A 186 15.83 13.11 -6.79
N LEU A 187 15.36 12.70 -7.95
CA LEU A 187 15.94 11.62 -8.74
C LEU A 187 16.63 12.16 -9.98
N VAL A 188 17.51 11.37 -10.56
CA VAL A 188 18.22 11.71 -11.81
C VAL A 188 18.10 10.53 -12.76
N GLY A 189 17.62 10.77 -13.98
CA GLY A 189 17.49 9.70 -14.98
C GLY A 189 16.35 9.91 -15.95
N HIS A 190 15.74 8.82 -16.37
CA HIS A 190 14.59 8.83 -17.27
C HIS A 190 13.30 8.99 -16.46
N PRO A 191 12.56 10.10 -16.56
CA PRO A 191 11.51 10.45 -15.60
C PRO A 191 10.49 9.34 -15.34
N ALA A 192 9.93 8.72 -16.38
CA ALA A 192 8.92 7.67 -16.17
C ALA A 192 9.49 6.45 -15.43
N ALA A 193 10.66 5.97 -15.85
CA ALA A 193 11.31 4.81 -15.26
C ALA A 193 11.72 5.05 -13.80
N GLU A 194 12.28 6.24 -13.50
CA GLU A 194 12.70 6.59 -12.15
C GLU A 194 11.51 6.73 -11.19
N ILE A 195 10.41 7.35 -11.64
CA ILE A 195 9.16 7.45 -10.84
C ILE A 195 8.64 6.06 -10.49
N VAL A 196 8.55 5.16 -11.48
CA VAL A 196 8.05 3.79 -11.27
C VAL A 196 8.98 3.00 -10.35
N THR A 197 10.30 3.05 -10.60
CA THR A 197 11.30 2.36 -9.77
C THR A 197 11.27 2.84 -8.32
N TYR A 198 11.16 4.15 -8.12
CA TYR A 198 11.09 4.72 -6.78
C TYR A 198 9.79 4.31 -6.07
N ALA A 199 8.65 4.38 -6.76
CA ALA A 199 7.37 3.95 -6.22
C ALA A 199 7.39 2.46 -5.81
N ASP A 200 8.06 1.61 -6.58
CA ASP A 200 8.27 0.20 -6.22
C ASP A 200 9.19 0.04 -5.00
N THR A 201 10.25 0.84 -4.91
CA THR A 201 11.21 0.79 -3.80
C THR A 201 10.59 1.18 -2.47
N VAL A 202 9.70 2.18 -2.47
CA VAL A 202 9.03 2.64 -1.23
C VAL A 202 7.75 1.87 -0.93
N ASP A 203 7.38 0.92 -1.78
CA ASP A 203 6.11 0.18 -1.71
C ASP A 203 4.88 1.12 -1.70
N ALA A 204 4.81 2.01 -2.69
CA ALA A 204 3.72 2.96 -2.81
C ALA A 204 2.43 2.28 -3.29
N ASP A 205 1.29 2.68 -2.74
CA ASP A 205 -0.03 2.14 -3.13
C ASP A 205 -0.60 2.82 -4.37
N LEU A 206 -0.15 4.04 -4.65
CA LEU A 206 -0.61 4.86 -5.76
C LEU A 206 0.50 5.77 -6.28
N ILE A 207 0.53 5.97 -7.59
CA ILE A 207 1.32 7.00 -8.25
C ILE A 207 0.36 8.06 -8.80
N VAL A 208 0.58 9.33 -8.47
CA VAL A 208 -0.18 10.47 -8.99
C VAL A 208 0.72 11.30 -9.89
N VAL A 209 0.27 11.58 -11.12
CA VAL A 209 1.01 12.38 -12.09
C VAL A 209 0.10 13.39 -12.77
N GLY A 210 0.65 14.53 -13.16
CA GLY A 210 -0.05 15.47 -14.04
C GLY A 210 -0.25 14.90 -15.45
N SER A 211 -1.32 15.26 -16.13
CA SER A 211 -1.58 14.78 -17.49
C SER A 211 -0.56 15.31 -18.51
N ARG A 212 0.07 16.46 -18.23
CA ARG A 212 1.06 17.15 -19.07
C ARG A 212 2.18 17.68 -18.16
N GLY A 213 3.29 18.07 -18.76
CA GLY A 213 4.38 18.80 -18.12
C GLY A 213 4.71 20.05 -18.92
N HIS A 214 5.92 20.55 -18.83
CA HIS A 214 6.40 21.73 -19.57
C HIS A 214 6.45 21.55 -21.10
N GLY A 215 6.15 20.37 -21.64
CA GLY A 215 6.15 20.10 -23.07
C GLY A 215 5.03 20.82 -23.82
N THR A 216 5.35 21.40 -24.97
CA THR A 216 4.53 22.38 -25.73
C THR A 216 3.45 21.76 -26.62
N VAL A 217 3.20 20.48 -26.62
CA VAL A 217 2.21 19.87 -27.53
C VAL A 217 0.81 19.98 -26.92
N ALA A 218 0.15 21.13 -27.20
CA ALA A 218 -1.20 21.43 -26.70
C ALA A 218 -2.29 20.43 -27.13
N SER A 219 -2.06 19.65 -28.21
CA SER A 219 -3.03 18.67 -28.72
C SER A 219 -2.89 17.27 -28.13
N ALA A 220 -1.85 16.97 -27.37
CA ALA A 220 -1.67 15.66 -26.77
C ALA A 220 -2.50 15.53 -25.48
N LEU A 221 -3.34 14.50 -25.42
CA LEU A 221 -4.14 14.17 -24.23
C LEU A 221 -3.27 13.82 -23.00
N LEU A 222 -2.08 13.26 -23.24
CA LEU A 222 -1.13 12.83 -22.20
C LEU A 222 0.29 13.18 -22.61
N GLY A 223 1.08 13.68 -21.66
CA GLY A 223 2.52 13.92 -21.81
C GLY A 223 3.34 12.63 -21.91
N SER A 224 4.63 12.78 -22.26
CA SER A 224 5.55 11.63 -22.39
C SER A 224 5.74 10.90 -21.05
N VAL A 225 5.90 11.62 -19.95
CA VAL A 225 6.10 11.05 -18.61
C VAL A 225 4.86 10.31 -18.13
N SER A 226 3.69 10.95 -18.14
CA SER A 226 2.45 10.31 -17.71
C SER A 226 2.10 9.06 -18.53
N ARG A 227 2.38 9.07 -19.83
CA ARG A 227 2.23 7.90 -20.69
C ARG A 227 3.22 6.80 -20.36
N GLY A 228 4.49 7.14 -20.12
CA GLY A 228 5.53 6.22 -19.71
C GLY A 228 5.19 5.55 -18.37
N VAL A 229 4.81 6.33 -17.36
CA VAL A 229 4.39 5.80 -16.05
C VAL A 229 3.20 4.85 -16.19
N LEU A 230 2.18 5.20 -16.96
CA LEU A 230 1.02 4.32 -17.22
C LEU A 230 1.41 3.02 -17.92
N HIS A 231 2.44 3.03 -18.75
CA HIS A 231 2.87 1.86 -19.51
C HIS A 231 3.78 0.94 -18.66
N GLU A 232 4.64 1.51 -17.83
CA GLU A 232 5.69 0.80 -17.11
C GLU A 232 5.26 0.37 -15.69
N SER A 233 4.32 1.10 -15.08
CA SER A 233 3.89 0.84 -13.71
C SER A 233 3.02 -0.43 -13.60
N ARG A 234 3.28 -1.20 -12.54
CA ARG A 234 2.39 -2.28 -12.09
C ARG A 234 1.47 -1.82 -10.97
N ARG A 235 1.71 -0.62 -10.45
CA ARG A 235 0.89 0.00 -9.39
C ARG A 235 -0.23 0.83 -10.01
N PRO A 236 -1.32 1.07 -9.28
CA PRO A 236 -2.34 2.03 -9.70
C PRO A 236 -1.70 3.38 -10.04
N VAL A 237 -2.15 4.00 -11.12
CA VAL A 237 -1.70 5.32 -11.56
C VAL A 237 -2.90 6.23 -11.75
N LEU A 238 -2.88 7.36 -11.09
CA LEU A 238 -3.85 8.43 -11.25
C LEU A 238 -3.26 9.55 -12.08
N VAL A 239 -3.91 9.88 -13.19
CA VAL A 239 -3.50 11.02 -14.04
C VAL A 239 -4.47 12.17 -13.84
N VAL A 240 -3.96 13.26 -13.28
CA VAL A 240 -4.73 14.47 -12.99
C VAL A 240 -4.63 15.43 -14.17
N ARG A 241 -5.76 15.92 -14.65
CA ARG A 241 -5.81 16.98 -15.66
C ARG A 241 -5.90 18.33 -14.97
N GLY A 242 -5.06 19.27 -15.38
CA GLY A 242 -5.24 20.67 -15.01
C GLY A 242 -6.60 21.19 -15.50
N ALA A 243 -7.20 22.10 -14.76
CA ALA A 243 -8.44 22.74 -15.19
C ALA A 243 -8.21 23.43 -16.55
N GLU A 244 -8.94 23.00 -17.58
CA GLU A 244 -8.96 23.76 -18.82
C GLU A 244 -9.64 25.11 -18.53
N VAL A 245 -8.88 26.19 -18.57
CA VAL A 245 -9.47 27.51 -18.64
C VAL A 245 -10.20 27.58 -20.00
N HIS A 246 -11.50 27.30 -19.95
CA HIS A 246 -12.35 27.63 -21.07
C HIS A 246 -12.33 29.14 -21.20
N ALA A 247 -11.45 29.65 -22.08
CA ALA A 247 -11.57 31.00 -22.59
C ALA A 247 -12.96 31.07 -23.18
N ALA A 248 -13.87 31.77 -22.47
CA ALA A 248 -15.19 32.05 -22.96
C ALA A 248 -15.02 32.71 -24.36
N ALA A 249 -15.34 31.96 -25.41
CA ALA A 249 -15.45 32.48 -26.73
C ALA A 249 -16.55 33.56 -26.68
N GLY A 250 -16.12 34.79 -26.66
CA GLY A 250 -17.03 35.93 -26.70
C GLY A 250 -17.92 35.82 -27.95
N VAL A 251 -19.21 35.70 -27.69
CA VAL A 251 -20.25 35.90 -28.70
C VAL A 251 -20.26 37.39 -28.98
N GLN A 252 -19.86 37.78 -30.17
CA GLN A 252 -20.24 39.05 -30.79
C GLN A 252 -21.51 38.82 -31.59
#